data_1422fceee0f5da4e93f338a322a28489
#
_entry.id   1422fceee0f5da4e93f338a322a28489
#
_cell.length_a   1.000
_cell.length_b   1.000
_cell.length_c   1.000
_cell.angle_alpha   90.00
_cell.angle_beta   90.00
_cell.angle_gamma   90.00
#
_symmetry.space_group_name_H-M   'P 1'
#
loop_
_entity.id
_entity.type
_entity.pdbx_description
1 polymer ?
#
loop_
_entity_poly.entity_id
_entity_poly.type
_entity_poly.pdbx_seq_one_letter_code
_entity_poly.pdbx_strand_id
1 'polypeptide(L)'
;MVGNLDDRKIIELFFERSEQAIIELSKKYGSVCTKVAYNILNNRQDAEECVNDAYLGMWNTIPPQNPNPLLSYISRIVRNLAIKKYHSNTAEKRNSIYDVALDELENCIPSATSVEDEMDAIEVAKMIDIFLETLDKENEYAYEVFLYWHGRG
;
A
#
# COMPACT_ATOMS: atom_id res chain seq x y z
N MET A 1 -26.33 8.99 -16.18
CA MET A 1 -25.34 8.17 -15.50
C MET A 1 -24.07 8.97 -15.24
N VAL A 2 -23.70 9.07 -14.01
CA VAL A 2 -22.49 9.81 -13.66
C VAL A 2 -21.30 8.89 -13.89
N GLY A 3 -20.67 9.02 -15.02
CA GLY A 3 -19.43 8.33 -15.27
C GLY A 3 -18.26 8.98 -14.56
N ASN A 4 -17.25 8.21 -14.25
CA ASN A 4 -15.99 8.73 -13.75
C ASN A 4 -15.29 9.47 -14.90
N LEU A 5 -14.50 10.49 -14.55
CA LEU A 5 -13.71 11.19 -15.54
C LEU A 5 -12.64 10.27 -16.13
N ASP A 6 -12.27 10.54 -17.37
CA ASP A 6 -11.12 9.91 -18.01
C ASP A 6 -9.86 10.19 -17.21
N ASP A 7 -8.94 9.25 -17.21
CA ASP A 7 -7.65 9.41 -16.53
C ASP A 7 -6.91 10.63 -17.04
N ARG A 8 -6.98 10.87 -18.34
CA ARG A 8 -6.36 12.05 -18.96
C ARG A 8 -6.89 13.35 -18.37
N LYS A 9 -8.21 13.42 -18.16
CA LYS A 9 -8.84 14.61 -17.57
C LYS A 9 -8.47 14.79 -16.11
N ILE A 10 -8.34 13.69 -15.38
CA ILE A 10 -7.88 13.74 -14.00
C ILE A 10 -6.45 14.28 -13.95
N ILE A 11 -5.58 13.81 -14.83
CA ILE A 11 -4.20 14.29 -14.92
C ILE A 11 -4.16 15.77 -15.28
N GLU A 12 -5.01 16.21 -16.21
CA GLU A 12 -5.13 17.63 -16.58
C GLU A 12 -5.47 18.48 -15.36
N LEU A 13 -6.39 18.00 -14.51
CA LEU A 13 -6.76 18.70 -13.28
C LEU A 13 -5.56 18.80 -12.31
N PHE A 14 -4.73 17.78 -12.23
CA PHE A 14 -3.49 17.85 -11.47
C PHE A 14 -2.53 18.90 -12.04
N PHE A 15 -2.41 18.97 -13.35
CA PHE A 15 -1.55 19.96 -14.00
C PHE A 15 -2.06 21.40 -13.78
N GLU A 16 -3.38 21.56 -13.72
CA GLU A 16 -4.00 22.84 -13.40
C GLU A 16 -3.93 23.18 -11.90
N ARG A 17 -3.41 22.29 -11.09
CA ARG A 17 -3.37 22.41 -9.63
C ARG A 17 -4.75 22.60 -9.02
N SER A 18 -5.73 21.90 -9.58
CA SER A 18 -7.11 21.90 -9.10
C SER A 18 -7.31 20.80 -8.07
N GLU A 19 -7.86 21.14 -6.93
CA GLU A 19 -8.21 20.16 -5.89
C GLU A 19 -9.25 19.16 -6.37
N GLN A 20 -9.99 19.50 -7.41
CA GLN A 20 -10.94 18.61 -8.03
C GLN A 20 -10.27 17.32 -8.56
N ALA A 21 -8.98 17.39 -8.89
CA ALA A 21 -8.19 16.24 -9.29
C ALA A 21 -8.23 15.12 -8.24
N ILE A 22 -8.03 15.47 -6.98
CA ILE A 22 -8.07 14.52 -5.86
C ILE A 22 -9.47 13.94 -5.70
N ILE A 23 -10.49 14.78 -5.80
CA ILE A 23 -11.89 14.36 -5.66
C ILE A 23 -12.25 13.34 -6.75
N GLU A 24 -11.91 13.64 -8.00
CA GLU A 24 -12.21 12.74 -9.12
C GLU A 24 -11.39 11.45 -9.06
N LEU A 25 -10.13 11.55 -8.65
CA LEU A 25 -9.27 10.39 -8.44
C LEU A 25 -9.87 9.48 -7.37
N SER A 26 -10.31 10.04 -6.27
CA SER A 26 -10.92 9.32 -5.16
C SER A 26 -12.22 8.62 -5.60
N LYS A 27 -13.04 9.30 -6.39
CA LYS A 27 -14.27 8.69 -6.93
C LYS A 27 -13.99 7.50 -7.82
N LYS A 28 -12.97 7.60 -8.65
CA LYS A 28 -12.66 6.56 -9.63
C LYS A 28 -11.90 5.38 -9.03
N TYR A 29 -10.88 5.65 -8.23
CA TYR A 29 -9.94 4.64 -7.76
C TYR A 29 -9.85 4.48 -6.25
N GLY A 30 -10.62 5.27 -5.49
CA GLY A 30 -10.53 5.27 -4.04
C GLY A 30 -10.81 3.91 -3.41
N SER A 31 -11.81 3.20 -3.89
CA SER A 31 -12.16 1.88 -3.35
C SER A 31 -11.07 0.85 -3.62
N VAL A 32 -10.47 0.88 -4.80
CA VAL A 32 -9.35 0.00 -5.15
C VAL A 32 -8.14 0.29 -4.25
N CYS A 33 -7.81 1.56 -4.09
CA CYS A 33 -6.70 1.99 -3.25
C CYS A 33 -6.88 1.57 -1.80
N THR A 34 -8.07 1.79 -1.25
CA THR A 34 -8.41 1.42 0.11
C THR A 34 -8.31 -0.09 0.31
N LYS A 35 -8.77 -0.86 -0.67
CA LYS A 35 -8.73 -2.32 -0.62
C LYS A 35 -7.29 -2.84 -0.65
N VAL A 36 -6.46 -2.29 -1.51
CA VAL A 36 -5.03 -2.65 -1.58
C VAL A 36 -4.36 -2.38 -0.23
N ALA A 37 -4.56 -1.19 0.31
CA ALA A 37 -3.97 -0.81 1.59
C ALA A 37 -4.52 -1.66 2.74
N TYR A 38 -5.81 -1.90 2.78
CA TYR A 38 -6.45 -2.70 3.82
C TYR A 38 -5.96 -4.15 3.80
N ASN A 39 -5.81 -4.73 2.61
CA ASN A 39 -5.33 -6.11 2.50
C ASN A 39 -3.89 -6.27 3.01
N ILE A 40 -3.09 -5.24 2.92
CA ILE A 40 -1.71 -5.25 3.44
C ILE A 40 -1.70 -4.97 4.94
N LEU A 41 -2.44 -3.96 5.38
CA LEU A 41 -2.37 -3.46 6.75
C LEU A 41 -3.36 -4.12 7.70
N ASN A 42 -4.44 -4.65 7.17
CA ASN A 42 -5.52 -5.28 7.92
C ASN A 42 -6.06 -4.35 9.03
N ASN A 43 -6.03 -3.06 8.79
CA ASN A 43 -6.50 -2.02 9.69
C ASN A 43 -7.08 -0.89 8.84
N ARG A 44 -8.35 -0.59 9.06
CA ARG A 44 -9.06 0.39 8.24
C ARG A 44 -8.50 1.81 8.37
N GLN A 45 -8.19 2.20 9.59
CA GLN A 45 -7.65 3.53 9.86
C GLN A 45 -6.29 3.73 9.20
N ASP A 46 -5.41 2.76 9.33
CA ASP A 46 -4.10 2.79 8.69
C ASP A 46 -4.22 2.77 7.17
N ALA A 47 -5.18 2.00 6.63
CA ALA A 47 -5.43 1.96 5.19
C ALA A 47 -5.88 3.32 4.67
N GLU A 48 -6.81 3.96 5.35
CA GLU A 48 -7.28 5.30 4.98
C GLU A 48 -6.17 6.33 5.03
N GLU A 49 -5.33 6.27 6.04
CA GLU A 49 -4.15 7.13 6.16
C GLU A 49 -3.20 6.94 4.98
N CYS A 50 -2.92 5.70 4.61
CA CYS A 50 -2.06 5.40 3.46
C CYS A 50 -2.64 5.92 2.15
N VAL A 51 -3.95 5.78 1.96
CA VAL A 51 -4.62 6.28 0.77
C VAL A 51 -4.54 7.80 0.70
N ASN A 52 -4.75 8.49 1.81
CA ASN A 52 -4.63 9.93 1.87
C ASN A 52 -3.19 10.40 1.59
N ASP A 53 -2.20 9.70 2.13
CA ASP A 53 -0.80 9.96 1.85
C ASP A 53 -0.46 9.73 0.38
N ALA A 54 -1.09 8.71 -0.25
CA ALA A 54 -0.93 8.46 -1.67
C ALA A 54 -1.49 9.60 -2.51
N TYR A 55 -2.63 10.15 -2.14
CA TYR A 55 -3.19 11.31 -2.83
C TYR A 55 -2.25 12.52 -2.73
N LEU A 56 -1.66 12.73 -1.58
CA LEU A 56 -0.67 13.80 -1.40
C LEU A 56 0.57 13.54 -2.26
N GLY A 57 1.01 12.29 -2.35
CA GLY A 57 2.11 11.90 -3.23
C GLY A 57 1.80 12.18 -4.69
N MET A 58 0.58 11.89 -5.13
CA MET A 58 0.10 12.22 -6.46
C MET A 58 0.12 13.72 -6.71
N TRP A 59 -0.38 14.49 -5.75
CA TRP A 59 -0.40 15.94 -5.83
C TRP A 59 0.99 16.54 -5.96
N ASN A 60 1.97 15.98 -5.26
CA ASN A 60 3.34 16.47 -5.25
C ASN A 60 4.14 16.06 -6.49
N THR A 61 3.74 14.99 -7.17
CA THR A 61 4.49 14.46 -8.31
C THR A 61 3.87 14.77 -9.67
N ILE A 62 2.60 15.07 -9.72
CA ILE A 62 1.89 15.46 -10.94
C ILE A 62 1.52 16.94 -10.84
N PRO A 63 2.01 17.87 -11.64
CA PRO A 63 3.12 17.72 -12.58
C PRO A 63 4.47 17.63 -11.87
N PRO A 64 5.56 17.26 -12.53
CA PRO A 64 5.68 17.07 -13.99
C PRO A 64 5.38 15.66 -14.48
N GLN A 65 5.18 14.69 -13.56
CA GLN A 65 4.88 13.33 -13.98
C GLN A 65 3.55 13.27 -14.74
N ASN A 66 3.52 12.43 -15.76
CA ASN A 66 2.33 12.22 -16.58
C ASN A 66 2.12 10.71 -16.70
N PRO A 67 1.59 10.08 -15.63
CA PRO A 67 1.50 8.62 -15.58
C PRO A 67 0.44 8.08 -16.54
N ASN A 68 0.79 6.99 -17.19
CA ASN A 68 -0.11 6.24 -18.05
C ASN A 68 0.28 4.76 -18.01
N PRO A 69 -0.54 3.88 -17.47
CA PRO A 69 -1.88 4.15 -16.92
C PRO A 69 -1.84 4.75 -15.51
N LEU A 70 -2.84 5.55 -15.21
CA LEU A 70 -2.97 6.23 -13.91
C LEU A 70 -3.15 5.22 -12.76
N LEU A 71 -3.93 4.18 -13.00
CA LEU A 71 -4.17 3.13 -12.01
C LEU A 71 -2.87 2.45 -11.55
N SER A 72 -1.97 2.15 -12.49
CA SER A 72 -0.65 1.59 -12.16
C SER A 72 0.13 2.49 -11.23
N TYR A 73 0.11 3.77 -11.53
CA TYR A 73 0.87 4.77 -10.79
C TYR A 73 0.37 4.90 -9.35
N ILE A 74 -0.94 5.06 -9.18
CA ILE A 74 -1.51 5.22 -7.84
C ILE A 74 -1.43 3.93 -7.02
N SER A 75 -1.66 2.78 -7.65
CA SER A 75 -1.58 1.49 -6.98
C SER A 75 -0.18 1.23 -6.44
N ARG A 76 0.83 1.61 -7.20
CA ARG A 76 2.23 1.50 -6.79
C ARG A 76 2.52 2.37 -5.56
N ILE A 77 2.03 3.61 -5.57
CA ILE A 77 2.23 4.53 -4.45
C ILE A 77 1.55 3.99 -3.19
N VAL A 78 0.29 3.59 -3.31
CA VAL A 78 -0.48 3.04 -2.18
C VAL A 78 0.20 1.79 -1.64
N ARG A 79 0.59 0.88 -2.51
CA ARG A 79 1.26 -0.36 -2.11
C ARG A 79 2.56 -0.07 -1.35
N ASN A 80 3.39 0.81 -1.88
CA ASN A 80 4.67 1.14 -1.26
C ASN A 80 4.47 1.77 0.12
N LEU A 81 3.51 2.67 0.25
CA LEU A 81 3.18 3.29 1.53
C LEU A 81 2.62 2.28 2.52
N ALA A 82 1.75 1.39 2.06
CA ALA A 82 1.16 0.36 2.91
C ALA A 82 2.22 -0.63 3.42
N ILE A 83 3.12 -1.06 2.56
CA ILE A 83 4.23 -1.95 2.94
C ILE A 83 5.14 -1.27 3.96
N LYS A 84 5.46 -0.01 3.72
CA LYS A 84 6.28 0.78 4.64
C LYS A 84 5.60 0.91 6.00
N LYS A 85 4.30 1.20 6.01
CA LYS A 85 3.51 1.29 7.23
C LYS A 85 3.44 -0.06 7.96
N TYR A 86 3.27 -1.13 7.21
CA TYR A 86 3.27 -2.49 7.75
C TYR A 86 4.58 -2.80 8.48
N HIS A 87 5.70 -2.50 7.84
CA HIS A 87 7.02 -2.71 8.46
C HIS A 87 7.21 -1.86 9.71
N SER A 88 6.77 -0.61 9.68
CA SER A 88 6.83 0.28 10.84
C SER A 88 6.00 -0.27 12.00
N ASN A 89 4.76 -0.69 11.74
CA ASN A 89 3.88 -1.25 12.75
C ASN A 89 4.45 -2.54 13.34
N THR A 90 5.00 -3.40 12.49
CA THR A 90 5.61 -4.66 12.91
C THR A 90 6.85 -4.43 13.74
N ALA A 91 7.68 -3.46 13.37
CA ALA A 91 8.87 -3.08 14.14
C ALA A 91 8.49 -2.55 15.53
N GLU A 92 7.45 -1.73 15.63
CA GLU A 92 6.96 -1.24 16.92
C GLU A 92 6.47 -2.38 17.81
N LYS A 93 5.69 -3.29 17.25
CA LYS A 93 5.23 -4.48 17.97
C LYS A 93 6.40 -5.35 18.41
N ARG A 94 7.38 -5.52 17.55
CA ARG A 94 8.59 -6.28 17.86
C ARG A 94 9.35 -5.64 18.99
N ASN A 95 9.58 -4.34 18.94
CA ASN A 95 10.29 -3.61 19.98
C ASN A 95 9.56 -3.71 21.30
N SER A 96 8.24 -3.61 21.29
CA SER A 96 7.40 -3.76 22.48
C SER A 96 7.50 -5.18 23.05
N ILE A 97 7.47 -6.20 22.19
CA ILE A 97 7.64 -7.60 22.58
C ILE A 97 9.06 -7.85 23.08
N TYR A 98 10.06 -7.25 22.44
CA TYR A 98 11.46 -7.35 22.88
C TYR A 98 11.67 -6.72 24.23
N ASP A 99 11.07 -5.58 24.52
CA ASP A 99 11.19 -4.92 25.81
C ASP A 99 10.58 -5.77 26.93
N VAL A 100 9.44 -6.39 26.67
CA VAL A 100 8.80 -7.32 27.60
C VAL A 100 9.59 -8.61 27.72
N ALA A 101 10.09 -9.12 26.60
CA ALA A 101 10.85 -10.37 26.55
C ALA A 101 12.24 -10.23 27.14
N LEU A 102 12.88 -9.05 27.08
CA LEU A 102 14.17 -8.79 27.73
C LEU A 102 14.06 -8.87 29.24
N ASP A 103 12.95 -8.45 29.81
CA ASP A 103 12.70 -8.60 31.25
C ASP A 103 12.48 -10.06 31.64
N GLU A 104 11.92 -10.87 30.75
CA GLU A 104 11.70 -12.30 31.00
C GLU A 104 12.89 -13.17 30.60
N LEU A 105 13.70 -12.72 29.63
CA LEU A 105 14.84 -13.47 29.09
C LEU A 105 16.03 -13.58 30.03
N GLU A 106 16.06 -12.76 31.10
CA GLU A 106 17.02 -13.01 32.18
C GLU A 106 16.78 -14.35 32.87
N ASN A 107 15.61 -14.97 32.62
CA ASN A 107 15.18 -16.22 33.26
C ASN A 107 14.91 -17.36 32.28
N CYS A 108 15.05 -17.19 30.98
CA CYS A 108 14.73 -18.21 29.99
C CYS A 108 15.78 -18.34 28.91
N ILE A 109 16.04 -19.60 28.52
CA ILE A 109 17.05 -19.95 27.53
C ILE A 109 16.59 -19.57 26.11
N PRO A 110 17.52 -19.05 25.30
CA PRO A 110 17.17 -18.45 23.98
C PRO A 110 16.94 -19.48 22.88
N SER A 111 15.83 -20.17 22.89
CA SER A 111 15.35 -20.86 21.70
C SER A 111 14.37 -20.01 20.90
N ALA A 112 14.12 -18.79 21.35
CA ALA A 112 13.13 -17.91 20.79
C ALA A 112 13.56 -17.17 19.52
N THR A 113 14.86 -17.06 19.27
CA THR A 113 15.38 -16.34 18.10
C THR A 113 15.05 -17.03 16.76
N SER A 114 15.06 -18.36 16.72
CA SER A 114 14.70 -19.08 15.50
C SER A 114 13.19 -19.06 15.24
N VAL A 115 12.37 -18.95 16.30
CA VAL A 115 10.94 -18.87 16.18
C VAL A 115 10.51 -17.50 15.65
N GLU A 116 11.18 -16.44 16.05
CA GLU A 116 10.91 -15.10 15.52
C GLU A 116 11.24 -14.97 14.04
N ASP A 117 12.37 -15.55 13.61
CA ASP A 117 12.73 -15.56 12.19
C ASP A 117 11.71 -16.34 11.37
N GLU A 118 11.18 -17.44 11.89
CA GLU A 118 10.10 -18.20 11.23
C GLU A 118 8.80 -17.38 11.18
N MET A 119 8.45 -16.68 12.27
CA MET A 119 7.27 -15.83 12.29
C MET A 119 7.36 -14.67 11.31
N ASP A 120 8.53 -14.06 11.18
CA ASP A 120 8.77 -13.00 10.20
C ASP A 120 8.61 -13.52 8.77
N ALA A 121 9.12 -14.69 8.48
CA ALA A 121 8.97 -15.31 7.17
C ALA A 121 7.51 -15.63 6.88
N ILE A 122 6.75 -16.09 7.87
CA ILE A 122 5.32 -16.37 7.74
C ILE A 122 4.55 -15.08 7.51
N GLU A 123 4.87 -14.01 8.23
CA GLU A 123 4.20 -12.70 8.05
C GLU A 123 4.46 -12.12 6.67
N VAL A 124 5.70 -12.19 6.18
CA VAL A 124 6.04 -11.76 4.82
C VAL A 124 5.32 -12.61 3.78
N ALA A 125 5.28 -13.93 3.99
CA ALA A 125 4.56 -14.83 3.10
C ALA A 125 3.06 -14.51 3.06
N LYS A 126 2.45 -14.23 4.21
CA LYS A 126 1.05 -13.80 4.28
C LYS A 126 0.81 -12.49 3.54
N MET A 127 1.70 -11.55 3.70
CA MET A 127 1.60 -10.25 3.02
C MET A 127 1.66 -10.43 1.50
N ILE A 128 2.56 -11.27 1.02
CA ILE A 128 2.69 -11.60 -0.40
C ILE A 128 1.42 -12.30 -0.88
N ASP A 129 0.91 -13.28 -0.14
CA ASP A 129 -0.31 -14.01 -0.49
C ASP A 129 -1.51 -13.09 -0.57
N ILE A 130 -1.67 -12.19 0.40
CA ILE A 130 -2.74 -11.19 0.42
C ILE A 130 -2.63 -10.27 -0.79
N PHE A 131 -1.42 -9.84 -1.12
CA PHE A 131 -1.17 -8.99 -2.27
C PHE A 131 -1.52 -9.70 -3.57
N LEU A 132 -1.10 -10.95 -3.72
CA LEU A 132 -1.40 -11.77 -4.90
C LEU A 132 -2.90 -12.05 -5.02
N GLU A 133 -3.58 -12.35 -3.91
CA GLU A 133 -5.04 -12.52 -3.90
C GLU A 133 -5.74 -11.22 -4.31
N THR A 134 -5.25 -10.08 -3.85
CA THR A 134 -5.79 -8.79 -4.23
C THR A 134 -5.65 -8.57 -5.73
N LEU A 135 -4.51 -8.93 -6.31
CA LEU A 135 -4.28 -8.85 -7.75
C LEU A 135 -5.26 -9.74 -8.53
N ASP A 136 -5.45 -10.96 -8.07
CA ASP A 136 -6.38 -11.89 -8.69
C ASP A 136 -7.82 -11.40 -8.65
N LYS A 137 -8.23 -10.81 -7.53
CA LYS A 137 -9.59 -10.33 -7.33
C LYS A 137 -9.90 -9.04 -8.10
N GLU A 138 -8.88 -8.24 -8.35
CA GLU A 138 -9.05 -6.94 -9.03
C GLU A 138 -8.98 -7.06 -10.54
N ASN A 139 -8.94 -8.26 -11.08
CA ASN A 139 -8.96 -8.58 -12.50
C ASN A 139 -7.70 -8.18 -13.29
N GLU A 140 -7.84 -8.11 -14.60
CA GLU A 140 -6.76 -7.87 -15.55
C GLU A 140 -5.94 -6.61 -15.26
N TYR A 141 -6.58 -5.58 -14.73
CA TYR A 141 -5.88 -4.31 -14.46
C TYR A 141 -4.83 -4.45 -13.38
N ALA A 142 -5.16 -5.09 -12.29
CA ALA A 142 -4.21 -5.31 -11.20
C ALA A 142 -3.08 -6.24 -11.64
N TYR A 143 -3.40 -7.24 -12.45
CA TYR A 143 -2.42 -8.15 -13.01
C TYR A 143 -1.50 -7.42 -13.99
N GLU A 144 -2.04 -6.56 -14.84
CA GLU A 144 -1.24 -5.74 -15.74
C GLU A 144 -0.33 -4.79 -14.99
N VAL A 145 -0.81 -4.18 -13.91
CA VAL A 145 -0.01 -3.33 -13.03
C VAL A 145 1.16 -4.11 -12.48
N PHE A 146 0.91 -5.31 -11.99
CA PHE A 146 1.95 -6.19 -11.44
C PHE A 146 2.99 -6.54 -12.50
N LEU A 147 2.57 -6.97 -13.69
CA LEU A 147 3.45 -7.30 -14.79
C LEU A 147 4.26 -6.11 -15.26
N TYR A 148 3.60 -4.96 -15.38
CA TYR A 148 4.25 -3.72 -15.78
C TYR A 148 5.36 -3.34 -14.81
N TRP A 149 5.08 -3.50 -13.54
CA TRP A 149 6.01 -3.13 -12.49
C TRP A 149 7.21 -4.07 -12.42
N HIS A 150 6.98 -5.37 -12.58
CA HIS A 150 8.05 -6.38 -12.57
C HIS A 150 8.79 -6.49 -13.90
N GLY A 151 8.12 -6.17 -14.99
CA GLY A 151 8.72 -6.22 -16.33
C GLY A 151 9.71 -5.13 -16.62
N ARG A 152 9.78 -4.11 -15.78
CA ARG A 152 10.69 -2.98 -15.95
C ARG A 152 11.87 -2.96 -14.96
N GLY A 153 11.93 -3.97 -14.14
CA GLY A 153 13.02 -4.09 -13.15
C GLY A 153 14.39 -4.30 -13.78
#